data_c3e71f3dd9df8fcc724e83912dc4d292
#
_entry.id   c3e71f3dd9df8fcc724e83912dc4d292
#
_cell.length_a   1.000
_cell.length_b   1.000
_cell.length_c   1.000
_cell.angle_alpha   90.00
_cell.angle_beta   90.00
_cell.angle_gamma   90.00
#
_symmetry.space_group_name_H-M   'P 1'
#
loop_
_entity.id
_entity.type
_entity.pdbx_description
1 polymer ?
#
loop_
_entity_poly.entity_id
_entity_poly.type
_entity_poly.pdbx_seq_one_letter_code
_entity_poly.pdbx_strand_id
1 'polypeptide(L)'
;ILEIDVVLPNGDVRTLKPQSELFHAVISSAGLLGVITRAKLKLKRVKSGDLRVLPISIPNLESHFSTMESLEGDADYMVAWLDCFAKGDKLGR
;
A
#
# COMPACT_ATOMS: atom_id res chain seq x y z
N ILE A 1 -8.74 0.87 6.44
CA ILE A 1 -10.05 1.53 6.21
C ILE A 1 -11.09 0.79 7.05
N LEU A 2 -11.92 1.55 7.79
CA LEU A 2 -12.95 0.99 8.67
C LEU A 2 -14.33 0.97 7.99
N GLU A 3 -14.59 1.94 7.13
CA GLU A 3 -15.88 2.14 6.48
C GLU A 3 -15.70 3.06 5.28
N ILE A 4 -16.50 2.86 4.23
CA ILE A 4 -16.58 3.77 3.09
C ILE A 4 -18.04 4.04 2.73
N ASP A 5 -18.36 5.25 2.24
CA ASP A 5 -19.59 5.53 1.52
C ASP A 5 -19.26 5.56 0.02
N VAL A 6 -20.03 4.85 -0.75
CA VAL A 6 -19.84 4.72 -2.19
C VAL A 6 -21.13 5.02 -2.95
N VAL A 7 -21.02 5.77 -4.03
CA VAL A 7 -22.09 5.94 -5.01
C VAL A 7 -21.87 4.93 -6.12
N LEU A 8 -22.83 4.02 -6.30
CA LEU A 8 -22.81 3.01 -7.34
C LEU A 8 -23.25 3.58 -8.70
N PRO A 9 -22.98 2.90 -9.84
CA PRO A 9 -23.36 3.38 -11.18
C PRO A 9 -24.87 3.62 -11.38
N ASN A 10 -25.71 2.95 -10.60
CA ASN A 10 -27.17 3.15 -10.61
C ASN A 10 -27.64 4.35 -9.76
N GLY A 11 -26.70 5.08 -9.13
CA GLY A 11 -27.00 6.21 -8.25
C GLY A 11 -27.24 5.86 -6.77
N ASP A 12 -27.27 4.58 -6.42
CA ASP A 12 -27.43 4.17 -5.01
C ASP A 12 -26.21 4.60 -4.19
N VAL A 13 -26.46 5.12 -3.00
CA VAL A 13 -25.43 5.39 -2.00
C VAL A 13 -25.42 4.27 -0.98
N ARG A 14 -24.27 3.64 -0.78
CA ARG A 14 -24.10 2.55 0.19
C ARG A 14 -22.94 2.79 1.12
N THR A 15 -23.16 2.50 2.41
CA THR A 15 -22.09 2.42 3.41
C THR A 15 -21.58 0.99 3.48
N LEU A 16 -20.31 0.78 3.17
CA LEU A 16 -19.66 -0.52 3.13
C LEU A 16 -18.61 -0.66 4.22
N LYS A 17 -18.48 -1.87 4.77
CA LYS A 17 -17.51 -2.23 5.81
C LYS A 17 -16.67 -3.44 5.36
N PRO A 18 -15.53 -3.72 6.01
CA PRO A 18 -14.60 -4.80 5.63
C PRO A 18 -15.22 -6.22 5.54
N GLN A 19 -16.39 -6.44 6.15
CA GLN A 19 -17.09 -7.75 6.08
C GLN A 19 -17.83 -7.98 4.76
N SER A 20 -17.95 -6.93 3.92
CA SER A 20 -18.64 -7.00 2.63
C SER A 20 -17.66 -7.26 1.50
N GLU A 21 -17.95 -8.23 0.62
CA GLU A 21 -17.16 -8.45 -0.60
C GLU A 21 -17.12 -7.21 -1.49
N LEU A 22 -18.21 -6.47 -1.58
CA LEU A 22 -18.30 -5.24 -2.34
C LEU A 22 -17.34 -4.16 -1.80
N PHE A 23 -17.07 -4.13 -0.49
CA PHE A 23 -16.08 -3.23 0.11
C PHE A 23 -14.68 -3.47 -0.49
N HIS A 24 -14.25 -4.72 -0.54
CA HIS A 24 -12.93 -5.08 -1.09
C HIS A 24 -12.87 -4.83 -2.60
N ALA A 25 -13.93 -5.18 -3.32
CA ALA A 25 -14.02 -4.94 -4.75
C ALA A 25 -13.95 -3.45 -5.10
N VAL A 26 -14.69 -2.59 -4.40
CA VAL A 26 -14.70 -1.14 -4.66
C VAL A 26 -13.34 -0.50 -4.37
N ILE A 27 -12.68 -0.85 -3.25
CA ILE A 27 -11.37 -0.29 -2.90
C ILE A 27 -10.32 -0.62 -3.96
N SER A 28 -10.38 -1.80 -4.56
CA SER A 28 -9.41 -2.28 -5.55
C SER A 28 -9.83 -1.97 -7.00
N SER A 29 -10.99 -1.35 -7.22
CA SER A 29 -11.58 -1.19 -8.56
C SER A 29 -11.07 0.01 -9.36
N ALA A 30 -10.18 0.83 -8.81
CA ALA A 30 -9.75 2.10 -9.44
C ALA A 30 -10.94 2.98 -9.89
N GLY A 31 -12.07 2.94 -9.16
CA GLY A 31 -13.28 3.72 -9.45
C GLY A 31 -14.26 3.07 -10.44
N LEU A 32 -13.96 1.89 -10.99
CA LEU A 32 -14.83 1.23 -11.98
C LEU A 32 -16.17 0.74 -11.41
N LEU A 33 -16.22 0.42 -10.11
CA LEU A 33 -17.43 -0.11 -9.46
C LEU A 33 -18.24 0.96 -8.71
N GLY A 34 -17.72 2.17 -8.58
CA GLY A 34 -18.39 3.25 -7.91
C GLY A 34 -17.42 4.34 -7.45
N VAL A 35 -18.00 5.46 -7.00
CA VAL A 35 -17.23 6.59 -6.50
C VAL A 35 -17.26 6.62 -4.97
N ILE A 36 -16.10 6.53 -4.35
CA ILE A 36 -15.99 6.67 -2.89
C ILE A 36 -16.13 8.15 -2.54
N THR A 37 -17.14 8.50 -1.76
CA THR A 37 -17.45 9.88 -1.35
C THR A 37 -17.00 10.17 0.08
N ARG A 38 -16.89 9.13 0.92
CA ARG A 38 -16.40 9.24 2.30
C ARG A 38 -15.63 8.00 2.68
N ALA A 39 -14.55 8.17 3.45
CA ALA A 39 -13.82 7.05 4.05
C ALA A 39 -13.54 7.31 5.52
N LYS A 40 -13.79 6.30 6.36
CA LYS A 40 -13.39 6.28 7.77
C LYS A 40 -12.12 5.49 7.92
N LEU A 41 -11.06 6.16 8.38
CA LEU A 41 -9.72 5.57 8.49
C LEU A 41 -9.36 5.36 9.96
N LYS A 42 -8.71 4.24 10.25
CA LYS A 42 -7.96 4.05 11.50
C LYS A 42 -6.56 4.59 11.27
N LEU A 43 -6.19 5.63 11.99
CA LEU A 43 -4.86 6.21 11.91
C LEU A 43 -3.90 5.49 12.88
N LYS A 44 -2.65 5.37 12.47
CA LYS A 44 -1.57 4.92 13.34
C LYS A 44 -1.09 6.12 14.17
N ARG A 45 -0.97 5.92 15.48
CA ARG A 45 -0.36 6.93 16.34
C ARG A 45 1.15 6.93 16.12
N VAL A 46 1.70 8.09 15.78
CA VAL A 46 3.14 8.28 15.59
C VAL A 46 3.70 9.16 16.71
N LYS A 47 4.99 8.97 17.05
CA LYS A 47 5.67 9.76 18.08
C LYS A 47 6.25 11.06 17.52
N SER A 48 6.57 11.08 16.24
CA SER A 48 7.12 12.23 15.50
C SER A 48 6.56 12.28 14.09
N GLY A 49 6.56 13.46 13.47
CA GLY A 49 6.29 13.63 12.05
C GLY A 49 7.49 13.31 11.16
N ASP A 50 8.67 13.06 11.75
CA ASP A 50 9.89 12.73 11.02
C ASP A 50 9.97 11.24 10.75
N LEU A 51 10.50 10.88 9.57
CA LEU A 51 10.81 9.51 9.19
C LEU A 51 12.32 9.28 9.28
N ARG A 52 12.73 8.24 10.00
CA ARG A 52 14.09 7.73 9.92
C ARG A 52 14.19 6.81 8.71
N VAL A 53 14.96 7.20 7.72
CA VAL A 53 15.19 6.41 6.50
C VAL A 53 16.51 5.64 6.63
N LEU A 54 16.47 4.34 6.32
CA LEU A 54 17.63 3.48 6.20
C LEU A 54 17.77 3.05 4.72
N PRO A 55 18.63 3.72 3.93
CA PRO A 55 18.86 3.32 2.55
C PRO A 55 19.79 2.10 2.51
N ILE A 56 19.40 1.08 1.76
CA ILE A 56 20.17 -0.15 1.55
C ILE A 56 20.32 -0.38 0.05
N SER A 57 21.57 -0.46 -0.41
CA SER A 57 21.86 -0.80 -1.81
C SER A 57 21.84 -2.33 -1.97
N ILE A 58 21.08 -2.82 -2.95
CA ILE A 58 20.83 -4.24 -3.15
C ILE A 58 21.25 -4.62 -4.58
N PRO A 59 22.17 -5.60 -4.76
CA PRO A 59 22.76 -5.88 -6.06
C PRO A 59 21.84 -6.67 -7.00
N ASN A 60 20.93 -7.47 -6.46
CA ASN A 60 20.06 -8.36 -7.24
C ASN A 60 18.74 -8.64 -6.54
N LEU A 61 17.83 -9.30 -7.24
CA LEU A 61 16.47 -9.56 -6.77
C LEU A 61 16.43 -10.55 -5.60
N GLU A 62 17.32 -11.55 -5.58
CA GLU A 62 17.40 -12.54 -4.49
C GLU A 62 17.80 -11.87 -3.16
N SER A 63 18.85 -11.05 -3.21
CA SER A 63 19.25 -10.22 -2.05
C SER A 63 18.17 -9.23 -1.64
N HIS A 64 17.34 -8.76 -2.58
CA HIS A 64 16.21 -7.90 -2.29
C HIS A 64 15.19 -8.61 -1.39
N PHE A 65 14.75 -9.80 -1.77
CA PHE A 65 13.78 -10.56 -0.98
C PHE A 65 14.32 -10.92 0.40
N SER A 66 15.54 -11.43 0.50
CA SER A 66 16.16 -11.78 1.78
C SER A 66 16.34 -10.57 2.70
N THR A 67 16.66 -9.40 2.14
CA THR A 67 16.75 -8.14 2.91
C THR A 67 15.39 -7.70 3.40
N MET A 68 14.35 -7.74 2.57
CA MET A 68 12.98 -7.39 2.97
C MET A 68 12.50 -8.30 4.10
N GLU A 69 12.70 -9.62 3.99
CA GLU A 69 12.35 -10.59 5.04
C GLU A 69 13.10 -10.32 6.35
N SER A 70 14.39 -10.00 6.29
CA SER A 70 15.18 -9.72 7.48
C SER A 70 14.76 -8.46 8.24
N LEU A 71 14.13 -7.51 7.55
CA LEU A 71 13.64 -6.25 8.12
C LEU A 71 12.17 -6.28 8.49
N GLU A 72 11.48 -7.38 8.20
CA GLU A 72 10.08 -7.56 8.58
C GLU A 72 9.93 -7.51 10.10
N GLY A 73 9.12 -6.59 10.58
CA GLY A 73 8.91 -6.35 12.01
C GLY A 73 9.75 -5.21 12.61
N ASP A 74 10.87 -4.85 12.01
CA ASP A 74 11.72 -3.73 12.47
C ASP A 74 11.40 -2.41 11.76
N ALA A 75 10.87 -2.48 10.53
CA ALA A 75 10.51 -1.33 9.73
C ALA A 75 9.00 -1.10 9.70
N ASP A 76 8.57 0.14 9.94
CA ASP A 76 7.16 0.53 9.79
C ASP A 76 6.71 0.56 8.32
N TYR A 77 7.62 0.87 7.41
CA TYR A 77 7.41 0.95 5.96
C TYR A 77 8.67 0.50 5.24
N MET A 78 8.49 -0.25 4.17
CA MET A 78 9.57 -0.65 3.27
C MET A 78 9.19 -0.28 1.85
N VAL A 79 10.12 0.35 1.12
CA VAL A 79 9.94 0.75 -0.29
C VAL A 79 11.17 0.31 -1.06
N ALA A 80 10.97 -0.32 -2.19
CA ALA A 80 12.05 -0.70 -3.09
C ALA A 80 11.97 0.07 -4.41
N TRP A 81 13.14 0.43 -4.94
CA TRP A 81 13.30 0.97 -6.28
C TRP A 81 14.06 -0.05 -7.10
N LEU A 82 13.45 -0.47 -8.20
CA LEU A 82 14.08 -1.38 -9.15
C LEU A 82 14.46 -0.60 -10.40
N ASP A 83 15.75 -0.58 -10.73
CA ASP A 83 16.23 -0.04 -12.00
C ASP A 83 16.16 -1.12 -13.07
N CYS A 84 15.05 -1.18 -13.79
CA CYS A 84 14.83 -2.17 -14.85
C CYS A 84 15.74 -2.00 -16.08
N PHE A 85 16.49 -0.91 -16.15
CA PHE A 85 17.45 -0.64 -17.24
C PHE A 85 18.89 -0.94 -16.84
N ALA A 86 19.15 -1.13 -15.56
CA ALA A 86 20.48 -1.48 -15.07
C ALA A 86 20.86 -2.91 -15.50
N LYS A 87 22.16 -3.12 -15.71
CA LYS A 87 22.74 -4.42 -16.06
C LYS A 87 23.68 -4.91 -14.96
N GLY A 88 23.75 -6.23 -14.80
CA GLY A 88 24.59 -6.87 -13.78
C GLY A 88 24.09 -6.58 -12.37
N ASP A 89 24.99 -6.32 -11.42
CA ASP A 89 24.72 -6.17 -10.00
C ASP A 89 24.22 -4.76 -9.60
N LYS A 90 23.47 -4.08 -10.46
CA LYS A 90 23.01 -2.70 -10.26
C LYS A 90 21.48 -2.54 -10.26
N LEU A 91 20.75 -3.64 -10.11
CA LEU A 91 19.27 -3.67 -10.18
C LEU A 91 18.58 -2.92 -9.02
N GLY A 92 19.26 -2.76 -7.90
CA GLY A 92 18.77 -2.01 -6.75
C GLY A 92 19.82 -1.01 -6.26
N ARG A 93 19.69 0.23 -6.62
CA ARG A 93 20.49 1.32 -6.08
C ARG A 93 19.78 1.99 -4.92
#